data_2e69e7d1303b7278a87782d80312d9e5
#
_entry.id   2e69e7d1303b7278a87782d80312d9e5
#
_cell.length_a   1.000
_cell.length_b   1.000
_cell.length_c   1.000
_cell.angle_alpha   90.00
_cell.angle_beta   90.00
_cell.angle_gamma   90.00
#
_symmetry.space_group_name_H-M   'P 1'
#
loop_
_entity.id
_entity.type
_entity.pdbx_description
1 polymer ?
#
loop_
_entity_poly.entity_id
_entity_poly.type
_entity_poly.pdbx_seq_one_letter_code
_entity_poly.pdbx_strand_id
1 'polypeptide(L)'
;MNKQEEFEAAVTKILELIGEDPDREGLAKTPARVAKAFGFLTEGYGKDPKEILEQALFTTSNDEMVLVRDIEFYSMCEHHMLPIIGRAHVAYIPDGKVVGLSKIPRIVNVFARRLQIQEQMTEQIADAISETIKPKGVAVVLHARHMCMEMRGVEKINSTTVSSALRGLFKKDERTRNEFYNLINTPTPSNF
;
A
#
# COMPACT_ATOMS: atom_id res chain seq x y z
N MET A 1 11.49 -26.30 15.76
CA MET A 1 10.43 -25.86 14.82
C MET A 1 10.99 -24.72 13.97
N ASN A 2 10.75 -24.72 12.69
CA ASN A 2 11.08 -23.56 11.86
C ASN A 2 9.94 -22.51 11.99
N LYS A 3 10.19 -21.28 11.51
CA LYS A 3 9.25 -20.16 11.64
C LYS A 3 7.85 -20.47 11.07
N GLN A 4 7.75 -21.29 10.01
CA GLN A 4 6.49 -21.68 9.41
C GLN A 4 5.73 -22.64 10.32
N GLU A 5 6.40 -23.66 10.86
CA GLU A 5 5.78 -24.63 11.78
C GLU A 5 5.26 -23.94 13.07
N GLU A 6 6.00 -22.96 13.58
CA GLU A 6 5.57 -22.14 14.73
C GLU A 6 4.31 -21.33 14.41
N PHE A 7 4.24 -20.76 13.21
CA PHE A 7 3.08 -20.01 12.75
C PHE A 7 1.86 -20.93 12.60
N GLU A 8 2.04 -22.10 11.98
CA GLU A 8 0.98 -23.10 11.81
C GLU A 8 0.44 -23.57 13.18
N ALA A 9 1.31 -23.83 14.14
CA ALA A 9 0.90 -24.18 15.50
C ALA A 9 0.10 -23.07 16.18
N ALA A 10 0.49 -21.80 15.99
CA ALA A 10 -0.25 -20.66 16.52
C ALA A 10 -1.65 -20.55 15.90
N VAL A 11 -1.78 -20.78 14.58
CA VAL A 11 -3.08 -20.79 13.91
C VAL A 11 -3.96 -21.94 14.39
N THR A 12 -3.40 -23.14 14.56
CA THR A 12 -4.12 -24.29 15.17
C THR A 12 -4.66 -23.90 16.54
N LYS A 13 -3.83 -23.25 17.36
CA LYS A 13 -4.25 -22.79 18.69
C LYS A 13 -5.38 -21.74 18.63
N ILE A 14 -5.36 -20.83 17.67
CA ILE A 14 -6.45 -19.89 17.45
C ILE A 14 -7.75 -20.62 17.12
N LEU A 15 -7.73 -21.62 16.23
CA LEU A 15 -8.91 -22.43 15.88
C LEU A 15 -9.53 -23.09 17.11
N GLU A 16 -8.72 -23.73 17.95
CA GLU A 16 -9.17 -24.32 19.22
C GLU A 16 -9.82 -23.28 20.14
N LEU A 17 -9.19 -22.10 20.29
CA LEU A 17 -9.64 -21.04 21.20
C LEU A 17 -10.97 -20.40 20.77
N ILE A 18 -11.28 -20.39 19.49
CA ILE A 18 -12.58 -19.91 18.98
C ILE A 18 -13.65 -21.01 18.99
N GLY A 19 -13.32 -22.24 19.44
CA GLY A 19 -14.26 -23.34 19.57
C GLY A 19 -14.39 -24.21 18.33
N GLU A 20 -13.45 -24.15 17.39
CA GLU A 20 -13.42 -24.99 16.20
C GLU A 20 -12.60 -26.28 16.42
N ASP A 21 -12.93 -27.31 15.67
CA ASP A 21 -12.14 -28.53 15.57
C ASP A 21 -11.12 -28.40 14.42
N PRO A 22 -9.80 -28.23 14.72
CA PRO A 22 -8.79 -28.08 13.71
C PRO A 22 -8.60 -29.32 12.83
N ASP A 23 -9.01 -30.49 13.29
CA ASP A 23 -8.84 -31.77 12.59
C ASP A 23 -9.97 -32.07 11.61
N ARG A 24 -11.08 -31.33 11.65
CA ARG A 24 -12.18 -31.53 10.69
C ARG A 24 -11.69 -31.23 9.26
N GLU A 25 -12.21 -31.95 8.29
CA GLU A 25 -11.78 -31.97 6.87
C GLU A 25 -11.56 -30.55 6.29
N GLY A 26 -12.45 -29.61 6.57
CA GLY A 26 -12.38 -28.22 6.06
C GLY A 26 -11.24 -27.41 6.66
N LEU A 27 -10.78 -27.72 7.87
CA LEU A 27 -9.76 -26.98 8.61
C LEU A 27 -8.38 -27.65 8.66
N ALA A 28 -8.26 -28.93 8.37
CA ALA A 28 -7.01 -29.67 8.47
C ALA A 28 -5.81 -29.04 7.71
N LYS A 29 -6.09 -28.28 6.63
CA LYS A 29 -5.04 -27.54 5.87
C LYS A 29 -5.03 -26.03 6.15
N THR A 30 -5.89 -25.54 7.03
CA THR A 30 -6.03 -24.09 7.29
C THR A 30 -4.78 -23.50 7.92
N PRO A 31 -4.11 -24.13 8.90
CA PRO A 31 -2.89 -23.57 9.48
C PRO A 31 -1.82 -23.28 8.43
N ALA A 32 -1.52 -24.23 7.55
CA ALA A 32 -0.53 -24.06 6.48
C ALA A 32 -0.96 -22.99 5.45
N ARG A 33 -2.25 -22.93 5.09
CA ARG A 33 -2.78 -21.92 4.17
C ARG A 33 -2.69 -20.53 4.75
N VAL A 34 -3.01 -20.36 6.02
CA VAL A 34 -2.92 -19.08 6.73
C VAL A 34 -1.46 -18.64 6.84
N ALA A 35 -0.54 -19.52 7.23
CA ALA A 35 0.88 -19.23 7.29
C ALA A 35 1.42 -18.70 5.94
N LYS A 36 1.07 -19.38 4.84
CA LYS A 36 1.44 -18.94 3.48
C LYS A 36 0.82 -17.59 3.10
N ALA A 37 -0.45 -17.38 3.41
CA ALA A 37 -1.15 -16.13 3.11
C ALA A 37 -0.51 -14.95 3.88
N PHE A 38 -0.24 -15.11 5.17
CA PHE A 38 0.40 -14.07 5.97
C PHE A 38 1.84 -13.81 5.52
N GLY A 39 2.59 -14.83 5.12
CA GLY A 39 3.91 -14.66 4.51
C GLY A 39 3.87 -13.74 3.30
N PHE A 40 2.88 -13.90 2.41
CA PHE A 40 2.67 -13.03 1.26
C PHE A 40 2.20 -11.63 1.66
N LEU A 41 1.20 -11.54 2.56
CA LEU A 41 0.63 -10.27 2.99
C LEU A 41 1.59 -9.40 3.82
N THR A 42 2.67 -10.00 4.33
CA THR A 42 3.69 -9.30 5.12
C THR A 42 5.08 -9.30 4.47
N GLU A 43 5.19 -9.70 3.21
CA GLU A 43 6.48 -9.77 2.50
C GLU A 43 7.19 -8.42 2.35
N GLY A 44 6.46 -7.33 2.52
CA GLY A 44 6.99 -5.97 2.44
C GLY A 44 8.01 -5.63 3.52
N TYR A 45 7.98 -6.33 4.68
CA TYR A 45 9.00 -6.14 5.73
C TYR A 45 10.41 -6.54 5.29
N GLY A 46 10.53 -7.49 4.36
CA GLY A 46 11.81 -7.96 3.83
C GLY A 46 12.32 -7.20 2.61
N LYS A 47 11.65 -6.11 2.19
CA LYS A 47 11.99 -5.38 0.97
C LYS A 47 12.47 -3.97 1.28
N ASP A 48 13.57 -3.56 0.63
CA ASP A 48 14.07 -2.18 0.67
C ASP A 48 13.46 -1.36 -0.48
N PRO A 49 12.65 -0.32 -0.17
CA PRO A 49 12.07 0.54 -1.19
C PRO A 49 13.13 1.31 -1.99
N LYS A 50 14.25 1.69 -1.37
CA LYS A 50 15.34 2.40 -2.03
C LYS A 50 15.99 1.54 -3.13
N GLU A 51 16.36 0.30 -2.81
CA GLU A 51 16.93 -0.63 -3.79
C GLU A 51 15.99 -0.83 -4.99
N ILE A 52 14.68 -0.94 -4.75
CA ILE A 52 13.69 -1.11 -5.81
C ILE A 52 13.65 0.10 -6.74
N LEU A 53 13.69 1.32 -6.23
CA LEU A 53 13.69 2.54 -7.04
C LEU A 53 15.01 2.69 -7.82
N GLU A 54 16.14 2.48 -7.18
CA GLU A 54 17.48 2.65 -7.77
C GLU A 54 17.74 1.72 -8.96
N GLN A 55 17.10 0.55 -9.02
CA GLN A 55 17.21 -0.39 -10.15
C GLN A 55 16.73 0.16 -11.50
N ALA A 56 15.97 1.25 -11.53
CA ALA A 56 15.40 1.80 -12.76
C ALA A 56 15.29 3.33 -12.72
N LEU A 57 16.37 3.99 -12.31
CA LEU A 57 16.52 5.44 -12.42
C LEU A 57 17.14 5.80 -13.76
N PHE A 58 16.55 6.77 -14.46
CA PHE A 58 17.00 7.26 -15.75
C PHE A 58 17.15 8.77 -15.72
N THR A 59 18.15 9.30 -16.44
CA THR A 59 18.30 10.74 -16.65
C THR A 59 17.21 11.25 -17.59
N THR A 60 16.69 12.43 -17.31
CA THR A 60 15.66 13.07 -18.14
C THR A 60 15.82 14.58 -18.13
N SER A 61 15.37 15.22 -19.22
CA SER A 61 15.14 16.67 -19.28
C SER A 61 13.67 17.03 -19.02
N ASN A 62 12.78 16.03 -18.85
CA ASN A 62 11.38 16.27 -18.53
C ASN A 62 11.27 16.82 -17.10
N ASP A 63 10.51 17.90 -16.91
CA ASP A 63 10.21 18.55 -15.64
C ASP A 63 8.71 18.66 -15.38
N GLU A 64 7.88 18.04 -16.23
CA GLU A 64 6.44 17.92 -16.04
C GLU A 64 6.05 16.80 -15.06
N MET A 65 4.86 16.90 -14.48
CA MET A 65 4.33 15.91 -13.54
C MET A 65 4.24 14.52 -14.16
N VAL A 66 4.77 13.53 -13.47
CA VAL A 66 4.57 12.11 -13.75
C VAL A 66 3.56 11.58 -12.74
N LEU A 67 2.41 11.10 -13.19
CA LEU A 67 1.35 10.54 -12.37
C LEU A 67 1.09 9.07 -12.71
N VAL A 68 1.12 8.22 -11.69
CA VAL A 68 0.59 6.85 -11.75
C VAL A 68 -0.60 6.79 -10.81
N ARG A 69 -1.80 6.59 -11.37
CA ARG A 69 -3.05 6.58 -10.59
C ARG A 69 -3.72 5.21 -10.59
N ASP A 70 -4.71 5.07 -9.72
CA ASP A 70 -5.54 3.87 -9.60
C ASP A 70 -4.74 2.59 -9.30
N ILE A 71 -3.63 2.73 -8.58
CA ILE A 71 -2.80 1.60 -8.15
C ILE A 71 -3.55 0.86 -7.07
N GLU A 72 -4.09 -0.30 -7.38
CA GLU A 72 -4.77 -1.15 -6.39
C GLU A 72 -3.79 -1.65 -5.34
N PHE A 73 -4.21 -1.63 -4.08
CA PHE A 73 -3.43 -2.20 -2.99
C PHE A 73 -4.31 -2.94 -1.98
N TYR A 74 -3.69 -3.93 -1.36
CA TYR A 74 -4.25 -4.68 -0.24
C TYR A 74 -3.26 -4.62 0.91
N SER A 75 -3.74 -4.19 2.08
CA SER A 75 -2.95 -4.09 3.31
C SER A 75 -3.72 -4.68 4.48
N MET A 76 -3.12 -4.69 5.64
CA MET A 76 -3.76 -5.12 6.88
C MET A 76 -3.62 -4.04 7.95
N CYS A 77 -4.74 -3.72 8.59
CA CYS A 77 -4.77 -2.81 9.74
C CYS A 77 -3.94 -3.38 10.89
N GLU A 78 -3.01 -2.61 11.44
CA GLU A 78 -2.15 -3.07 12.54
C GLU A 78 -2.92 -3.34 13.84
N HIS A 79 -4.08 -2.67 14.05
CA HIS A 79 -4.87 -2.83 15.27
C HIS A 79 -5.65 -4.16 15.33
N HIS A 80 -6.06 -4.72 14.18
CA HIS A 80 -6.97 -5.87 14.14
C HIS A 80 -6.52 -6.97 13.18
N MET A 81 -5.47 -6.75 12.37
CA MET A 81 -5.06 -7.63 11.26
C MET A 81 -6.18 -7.93 10.26
N LEU A 82 -7.12 -6.98 10.11
CA LEU A 82 -8.19 -7.05 9.12
C LEU A 82 -7.82 -6.26 7.86
N PRO A 83 -8.36 -6.63 6.69
CA PRO A 83 -7.98 -6.01 5.43
C PRO A 83 -8.26 -4.51 5.35
N ILE A 84 -7.34 -3.82 4.70
CA ILE A 84 -7.50 -2.48 4.13
C ILE A 84 -7.41 -2.67 2.61
N ILE A 85 -8.43 -2.24 1.88
CA ILE A 85 -8.53 -2.41 0.43
C ILE A 85 -8.67 -1.04 -0.20
N GLY A 86 -7.77 -0.68 -1.10
CA GLY A 86 -7.77 0.68 -1.62
C GLY A 86 -7.06 0.87 -2.95
N ARG A 87 -6.97 2.15 -3.31
CA ARG A 87 -6.23 2.65 -4.48
C ARG A 87 -5.30 3.77 -4.05
N ALA A 88 -4.10 3.74 -4.62
CA ALA A 88 -3.09 4.77 -4.46
C ALA A 88 -2.95 5.59 -5.75
N HIS A 89 -2.76 6.89 -5.58
CA HIS A 89 -2.37 7.81 -6.64
C HIS A 89 -1.05 8.43 -6.23
N VAL A 90 -0.03 8.28 -7.07
CA VAL A 90 1.33 8.71 -6.78
C VAL A 90 1.82 9.58 -7.92
N ALA A 91 2.19 10.82 -7.60
CA ALA A 91 2.78 11.74 -8.55
C ALA A 91 4.13 12.27 -8.05
N TYR A 92 5.01 12.59 -8.99
CA TYR A 92 6.23 13.34 -8.69
C TYR A 92 6.58 14.27 -9.87
N ILE A 93 7.31 15.34 -9.58
CA ILE A 93 7.85 16.25 -10.59
C ILE A 93 9.35 15.99 -10.66
N PRO A 94 9.87 15.48 -11.79
CA PRO A 94 11.28 15.15 -11.93
C PRO A 94 12.22 16.34 -11.69
N ASP A 95 13.42 16.04 -11.19
CA ASP A 95 14.56 16.96 -11.14
C ASP A 95 15.79 16.25 -11.70
N GLY A 96 15.86 16.20 -13.04
CA GLY A 96 16.93 15.53 -13.80
C GLY A 96 16.86 13.98 -13.80
N LYS A 97 15.94 13.36 -13.02
CA LYS A 97 15.79 11.90 -12.97
C LYS A 97 14.32 11.48 -12.96
N VAL A 98 14.03 10.38 -13.65
CA VAL A 98 12.76 9.66 -13.60
C VAL A 98 12.99 8.22 -13.19
N VAL A 99 11.95 7.59 -12.66
CA VAL A 99 11.95 6.17 -12.32
C VAL A 99 11.03 5.40 -13.27
N GLY A 100 11.40 4.18 -13.59
CA GLY A 100 10.54 3.31 -14.41
C GLY A 100 9.16 3.15 -13.77
N LEU A 101 8.09 3.39 -14.57
CA LEU A 101 6.70 3.47 -14.08
C LEU A 101 6.28 2.27 -13.22
N SER A 102 6.76 1.06 -13.58
CA SER A 102 6.47 -0.17 -12.82
C SER A 102 7.04 -0.20 -11.40
N LYS A 103 7.98 0.69 -11.08
CA LYS A 103 8.57 0.76 -9.73
C LYS A 103 7.61 1.45 -8.76
N ILE A 104 6.78 2.38 -9.22
CA ILE A 104 5.83 3.09 -8.36
C ILE A 104 4.81 2.13 -7.72
N PRO A 105 4.09 1.26 -8.48
CA PRO A 105 3.23 0.24 -7.86
C PRO A 105 3.97 -0.73 -6.93
N ARG A 106 5.24 -1.05 -7.24
CA ARG A 106 6.05 -1.91 -6.38
C ARG A 106 6.34 -1.24 -5.04
N ILE A 107 6.64 0.05 -5.01
CA ILE A 107 6.82 0.79 -3.75
C ILE A 107 5.53 0.83 -2.93
N VAL A 108 4.39 1.10 -3.56
CA VAL A 108 3.09 1.00 -2.88
C VAL A 108 2.93 -0.38 -2.23
N ASN A 109 3.24 -1.46 -2.95
CA ASN A 109 3.14 -2.83 -2.43
C ASN A 109 4.15 -3.13 -1.32
N VAL A 110 5.36 -2.56 -1.33
CA VAL A 110 6.33 -2.72 -0.23
C VAL A 110 5.76 -2.24 1.10
N PHE A 111 5.07 -1.10 1.08
CA PHE A 111 4.46 -0.56 2.29
C PHE A 111 3.09 -1.18 2.58
N ALA A 112 2.27 -1.47 1.57
CA ALA A 112 0.97 -2.08 1.75
C ALA A 112 1.06 -3.50 2.35
N ARG A 113 2.06 -4.29 1.95
CA ARG A 113 2.27 -5.66 2.47
C ARG A 113 3.00 -5.67 3.82
N ARG A 114 2.44 -4.93 4.78
CA ARG A 114 2.83 -4.83 6.18
C ARG A 114 1.58 -4.65 7.02
N LEU A 115 1.70 -4.73 8.33
CA LEU A 115 0.67 -4.20 9.23
C LEU A 115 0.77 -2.67 9.21
N GLN A 116 -0.33 -1.98 8.92
CA GLN A 116 -0.30 -0.55 8.61
C GLN A 116 -1.38 0.27 9.32
N ILE A 117 -1.05 1.55 9.50
CA ILE A 117 -2.00 2.65 9.63
C ILE A 117 -1.94 3.42 8.30
N GLN A 118 -3.09 3.72 7.71
CA GLN A 118 -3.16 4.30 6.35
C GLN A 118 -2.39 5.61 6.23
N GLU A 119 -2.48 6.48 7.21
CA GLU A 119 -1.82 7.78 7.24
C GLU A 119 -0.29 7.61 7.22
N GLN A 120 0.23 6.69 8.04
CA GLN A 120 1.67 6.39 8.07
C GLN A 120 2.14 5.77 6.75
N MET A 121 1.36 4.85 6.18
CA MET A 121 1.68 4.26 4.88
C MET A 121 1.78 5.32 3.79
N THR A 122 0.87 6.30 3.80
CA THR A 122 0.87 7.43 2.85
C THR A 122 2.16 8.24 2.94
N GLU A 123 2.58 8.58 4.16
CA GLU A 123 3.82 9.30 4.44
C GLU A 123 5.05 8.47 4.03
N GLN A 124 5.10 7.20 4.39
CA GLN A 124 6.22 6.29 4.06
C GLN A 124 6.43 6.16 2.55
N ILE A 125 5.36 6.07 1.77
CA ILE A 125 5.45 6.02 0.29
C ILE A 125 6.03 7.34 -0.24
N ALA A 126 5.52 8.48 0.25
CA ALA A 126 5.99 9.79 -0.19
C ALA A 126 7.46 10.03 0.17
N ASP A 127 7.88 9.64 1.36
CA ASP A 127 9.25 9.82 1.83
C ASP A 127 10.23 8.92 1.06
N ALA A 128 9.91 7.65 0.85
CA ALA A 128 10.75 6.74 0.07
C ALA A 128 11.04 7.27 -1.35
N ILE A 129 10.01 7.81 -2.01
CA ILE A 129 10.14 8.42 -3.34
C ILE A 129 10.97 9.71 -3.27
N SER A 130 10.65 10.59 -2.31
CA SER A 130 11.31 11.88 -2.13
C SER A 130 12.80 11.74 -1.83
N GLU A 131 13.17 10.82 -0.95
CA GLU A 131 14.56 10.61 -0.52
C GLU A 131 15.42 9.95 -1.60
N THR A 132 14.83 9.02 -2.37
CA THR A 132 15.59 8.25 -3.37
C THR A 132 15.72 8.98 -4.71
N ILE A 133 14.62 9.51 -5.24
CA ILE A 133 14.60 10.16 -6.56
C ILE A 133 15.04 11.62 -6.44
N LYS A 134 14.78 12.26 -5.29
CA LYS A 134 14.99 13.70 -5.02
C LYS A 134 14.30 14.59 -6.06
N PRO A 135 13.01 14.40 -6.31
CA PRO A 135 12.26 15.20 -7.27
C PRO A 135 11.94 16.59 -6.71
N LYS A 136 11.49 17.52 -7.56
CA LYS A 136 11.00 18.86 -7.16
C LYS A 136 9.79 18.79 -6.21
N GLY A 137 9.04 17.68 -6.25
CA GLY A 137 7.89 17.43 -5.39
C GLY A 137 7.35 16.02 -5.54
N VAL A 138 6.65 15.57 -4.51
CA VAL A 138 5.93 14.27 -4.48
C VAL A 138 4.53 14.50 -3.92
N ALA A 139 3.54 13.82 -4.49
CA ALA A 139 2.18 13.73 -3.98
C ALA A 139 1.73 12.28 -3.94
N VAL A 140 1.19 11.86 -2.80
CA VAL A 140 0.59 10.54 -2.60
C VAL A 140 -0.80 10.73 -2.02
N VAL A 141 -1.79 10.09 -2.60
CA VAL A 141 -3.15 10.02 -2.06
C VAL A 141 -3.59 8.57 -2.03
N LEU A 142 -4.10 8.14 -0.89
CA LEU A 142 -4.69 6.82 -0.72
C LEU A 142 -6.17 6.94 -0.43
N HIS A 143 -6.99 6.18 -1.15
CA HIS A 143 -8.40 5.98 -0.90
C HIS A 143 -8.62 4.53 -0.51
N ALA A 144 -9.17 4.25 0.68
CA ALA A 144 -9.34 2.87 1.11
C ALA A 144 -10.59 2.65 1.96
N ARG A 145 -11.03 1.40 1.94
CA ARG A 145 -12.03 0.82 2.82
C ARG A 145 -11.34 -0.02 3.88
N HIS A 146 -11.84 0.04 5.11
CA HIS A 146 -11.26 -0.64 6.25
C HIS A 146 -12.22 -1.69 6.78
N MET A 147 -11.90 -2.97 6.61
CA MET A 147 -12.76 -4.06 7.08
C MET A 147 -12.93 -4.05 8.60
N CYS A 148 -11.97 -3.51 9.35
CA CYS A 148 -12.10 -3.32 10.79
C CYS A 148 -13.20 -2.32 11.19
N MET A 149 -13.64 -1.46 10.27
CA MET A 149 -14.75 -0.52 10.45
C MET A 149 -16.07 -1.02 9.84
N GLU A 150 -15.98 -1.83 8.77
CA GLU A 150 -17.16 -2.27 8.02
C GLU A 150 -17.82 -3.51 8.62
N MET A 151 -17.02 -4.57 8.88
CA MET A 151 -17.55 -5.87 9.30
C MET A 151 -17.74 -6.02 10.81
N ARG A 152 -17.28 -5.07 11.58
CA ARG A 152 -17.37 -5.03 13.05
C ARG A 152 -17.16 -3.60 13.56
N GLY A 153 -17.39 -3.38 14.87
CA GLY A 153 -17.19 -2.07 15.51
C GLY A 153 -18.28 -1.09 15.13
N VAL A 154 -17.96 -0.09 14.30
CA VAL A 154 -18.92 0.94 13.88
C VAL A 154 -19.84 0.53 12.73
N GLU A 155 -19.54 -0.56 12.03
CA GLU A 155 -20.38 -1.19 10.99
C GLU A 155 -20.82 -0.22 9.88
N LYS A 156 -19.90 0.62 9.38
CA LYS A 156 -20.16 1.62 8.33
C LYS A 156 -19.58 1.18 6.98
N ILE A 157 -20.38 0.43 6.20
CA ILE A 157 -19.98 -0.16 4.91
C ILE A 157 -19.71 0.83 3.78
N ASN A 158 -20.24 2.03 3.84
CA ASN A 158 -20.05 3.04 2.78
C ASN A 158 -19.03 4.11 3.14
N SER A 159 -18.28 3.94 4.25
CA SER A 159 -17.23 4.88 4.60
C SER A 159 -15.93 4.58 3.89
N THR A 160 -15.32 5.60 3.31
CA THR A 160 -13.97 5.54 2.75
C THR A 160 -13.05 6.48 3.50
N THR A 161 -11.82 6.07 3.73
CA THR A 161 -10.79 6.93 4.31
C THR A 161 -9.89 7.44 3.19
N VAL A 162 -9.66 8.75 3.19
CA VAL A 162 -8.72 9.40 2.27
C VAL A 162 -7.57 9.99 3.09
N SER A 163 -6.35 9.66 2.74
CA SER A 163 -5.13 10.24 3.30
C SER A 163 -4.23 10.80 2.21
N SER A 164 -3.51 11.86 2.49
CA SER A 164 -2.61 12.50 1.54
C SER A 164 -1.28 12.90 2.17
N ALA A 165 -0.20 12.76 1.40
CA ALA A 165 1.13 13.25 1.74
C ALA A 165 1.70 14.06 0.57
N LEU A 166 2.08 15.29 0.84
CA LEU A 166 2.60 16.23 -0.16
C LEU A 166 4.00 16.70 0.23
N ARG A 167 4.93 16.72 -0.74
CA ARG A 167 6.31 17.21 -0.57
C ARG A 167 6.67 18.21 -1.67
N GLY A 168 7.62 19.07 -1.39
CA GLY A 168 8.18 20.02 -2.37
C GLY A 168 7.11 20.93 -3.00
N LEU A 169 7.07 21.00 -4.33
CA LEU A 169 6.16 21.84 -5.11
C LEU A 169 4.68 21.55 -4.84
N PHE A 170 4.28 20.28 -4.68
CA PHE A 170 2.88 19.96 -4.38
C PHE A 170 2.40 20.58 -3.05
N LYS A 171 3.31 20.78 -2.08
CA LYS A 171 2.98 21.44 -0.82
C LYS A 171 3.02 22.96 -0.92
N LYS A 172 3.95 23.51 -1.71
CA LYS A 172 4.25 24.96 -1.76
C LYS A 172 3.41 25.68 -2.80
N ASP A 173 3.11 25.07 -3.95
CA ASP A 173 2.39 25.68 -5.06
C ASP A 173 0.98 25.13 -5.19
N GLU A 174 -0.01 25.99 -5.10
CA GLU A 174 -1.42 25.63 -5.19
C GLU A 174 -1.82 25.17 -6.61
N ARG A 175 -1.24 25.74 -7.66
CA ARG A 175 -1.55 25.35 -9.05
C ARG A 175 -1.12 23.91 -9.33
N THR A 176 0.10 23.55 -8.94
CA THR A 176 0.62 22.18 -9.05
C THR A 176 -0.25 21.20 -8.27
N ARG A 177 -0.65 21.57 -7.08
CA ARG A 177 -1.52 20.74 -6.24
C ARG A 177 -2.91 20.57 -6.85
N ASN A 178 -3.51 21.64 -7.38
CA ASN A 178 -4.83 21.60 -8.00
C ASN A 178 -4.81 20.78 -9.30
N GLU A 179 -3.76 20.89 -10.11
CA GLU A 179 -3.56 20.04 -11.29
C GLU A 179 -3.55 18.56 -10.91
N PHE A 180 -2.78 18.17 -9.89
CA PHE A 180 -2.74 16.80 -9.39
C PHE A 180 -4.15 16.31 -8.97
N TYR A 181 -4.88 17.08 -8.15
CA TYR A 181 -6.22 16.69 -7.72
C TYR A 181 -7.20 16.60 -8.89
N ASN A 182 -7.11 17.48 -9.87
CA ASN A 182 -7.93 17.40 -11.08
C ASN A 182 -7.65 16.12 -11.87
N LEU A 183 -6.38 15.77 -12.06
CA LEU A 183 -5.97 14.57 -12.79
C LEU A 183 -6.42 13.27 -12.12
N ILE A 184 -6.33 13.16 -10.80
CA ILE A 184 -6.78 11.95 -10.08
C ILE A 184 -8.30 11.83 -10.03
N ASN A 185 -9.04 12.93 -10.11
CA ASN A 185 -10.51 12.95 -10.12
C ASN A 185 -11.11 12.84 -11.53
N THR A 186 -10.30 12.96 -12.59
CA THR A 186 -10.79 12.77 -13.95
C THR A 186 -11.18 11.31 -14.18
N PRO A 187 -12.42 11.03 -14.65
CA PRO A 187 -12.83 9.66 -14.93
C PRO A 187 -11.88 8.95 -15.88
N THR A 188 -11.53 7.69 -15.56
CA THR A 188 -10.80 6.84 -16.52
C THR A 188 -11.75 6.49 -17.66
N PRO A 189 -11.36 6.69 -18.94
CA PRO A 189 -12.18 6.25 -20.06
C PRO A 189 -12.53 4.76 -19.92
N SER A 190 -13.80 4.41 -20.15
CA SER A 190 -14.32 3.05 -19.96
C SER A 190 -13.73 1.98 -20.92
N ASN A 191 -12.83 2.38 -21.79
CA ASN A 191 -12.23 1.52 -22.84
C ASN A 191 -10.76 1.14 -22.57
N PHE A 192 -10.28 1.24 -21.34
CA PHE A 192 -8.99 0.71 -20.91
C PHE A 192 -9.19 -0.48 -19.98
#